data_8c5955d6df44a15aa2d22e7627e66b0d
#
_entry.id   8c5955d6df44a15aa2d22e7627e66b0d
#
_cell.length_a   1.000
_cell.length_b   1.000
_cell.length_c   1.000
_cell.angle_alpha   90.00
_cell.angle_beta   90.00
_cell.angle_gamma   90.00
#
_symmetry.space_group_name_H-M   'P 1'
#
loop_
_entity.id
_entity.type
_entity.pdbx_description
1 polymer ?
#
loop_
_entity_poly.entity_id
_entity_poly.type
_entity_poly.pdbx_seq_one_letter_code
_entity_poly.pdbx_strand_id
1 'polypeptide(L)'
;MRYKTTFQKAHLKLTLLFFTLLITNLLACKSSMEEDLQPVDDQSSETVLAARDLDETAEKGSYHLKGYTLKDVFDFPIGAAVVYERLNQPLYANTLKREFSRLSSESNFKWKYLQPEEGKYDWEKADGIVEFAQKNNMKIHGHTLLWANDGTYPEWVRNKKGGPEVFDKLMKDHITTVLRHFRGKIQSWDVINESLTPGGKYVDNIFLRKLGPDYILKAFKYAREADPSVKLFINDFSLEFAGKKLKRYLAMTDELRERGVKVDGIAFQMHTVLRITMPSVQKSFKMVGDKGLLVYLSEFDVALRHNMPKVFPLTDLLARQQGQIFKDIVTAYLDNVPKRQQWGITTWGVADKDSYFNKGYKDFNHDHPLLFNTEYKAKWAYRGFIEAGLGRNNKLF
;
A
#
# COMPACT_ATOMS: atom_id res chain seq x y z
N MET A 1 10.14 36.13 -18.13
CA MET A 1 11.07 35.00 -17.90
C MET A 1 11.53 34.85 -16.43
N ARG A 2 10.83 35.42 -15.42
CA ARG A 2 11.19 35.33 -13.98
C ARG A 2 10.19 34.58 -13.10
N TYR A 3 9.13 34.00 -13.64
CA TYR A 3 8.08 33.31 -12.85
C TYR A 3 8.21 31.78 -12.74
N LYS A 4 9.10 31.14 -13.54
CA LYS A 4 9.25 29.66 -13.51
C LYS A 4 10.13 29.13 -12.37
N THR A 5 10.99 29.94 -11.77
CA THR A 5 11.95 29.49 -10.76
C THR A 5 11.39 29.48 -9.33
N THR A 6 10.31 30.21 -9.05
CA THR A 6 9.72 30.29 -7.72
C THR A 6 8.81 29.11 -7.40
N PHE A 7 8.14 28.55 -8.41
CA PHE A 7 7.23 27.40 -8.24
C PHE A 7 7.97 26.09 -7.96
N GLN A 8 9.11 25.87 -8.62
CA GLN A 8 9.92 24.67 -8.35
C GLN A 8 10.55 24.67 -6.94
N LYS A 9 10.91 25.84 -6.41
CA LYS A 9 11.47 25.95 -5.04
C LYS A 9 10.40 25.76 -3.95
N ALA A 10 9.14 26.11 -4.20
CA ALA A 10 8.05 25.88 -3.26
C ALA A 10 7.66 24.40 -3.15
N HIS A 11 7.61 23.68 -4.26
CA HIS A 11 7.34 22.23 -4.26
C HIS A 11 8.48 21.44 -3.58
N LEU A 12 9.73 21.82 -3.80
CA LEU A 12 10.87 21.16 -3.17
C LEU A 12 10.90 21.40 -1.65
N LYS A 13 10.52 22.58 -1.17
CA LYS A 13 10.43 22.87 0.27
C LYS A 13 9.28 22.17 0.96
N LEU A 14 8.13 22.00 0.30
CA LEU A 14 6.98 21.31 0.88
C LEU A 14 7.23 19.79 0.96
N THR A 15 7.88 19.21 -0.02
CA THR A 15 8.29 17.80 -0.01
C THR A 15 9.37 17.53 1.05
N LEU A 16 10.31 18.49 1.26
CA LEU A 16 11.31 18.37 2.32
C LEU A 16 10.71 18.54 3.73
N LEU A 17 9.67 19.37 3.90
CA LEU A 17 9.03 19.57 5.22
C LEU A 17 8.25 18.31 5.66
N PHE A 18 7.63 17.58 4.75
CA PHE A 18 6.98 16.29 5.04
C PHE A 18 8.00 15.20 5.39
N PHE A 19 9.17 15.23 4.75
CA PHE A 19 10.26 14.30 5.08
C PHE A 19 10.91 14.61 6.44
N THR A 20 11.02 15.86 6.83
CA THR A 20 11.59 16.26 8.14
C THR A 20 10.66 15.94 9.31
N LEU A 21 9.33 16.00 9.15
CA LEU A 21 8.40 15.62 10.22
C LEU A 21 8.40 14.09 10.49
N LEU A 22 8.65 13.27 9.47
CA LEU A 22 8.87 11.82 9.63
C LEU A 22 10.20 11.53 10.36
N ILE A 23 11.22 12.35 10.13
CA ILE A 23 12.56 12.19 10.71
C ILE A 23 12.61 12.60 12.19
N THR A 24 11.88 13.65 12.61
CA THR A 24 11.93 14.14 13.99
C THR A 24 11.23 13.23 15.00
N ASN A 25 10.21 12.49 14.60
CA ASN A 25 9.58 11.50 15.48
C ASN A 25 10.38 10.20 15.66
N LEU A 26 11.36 9.92 14.78
CA LEU A 26 12.28 8.78 14.91
C LEU A 26 13.53 9.12 15.74
N LEU A 27 13.88 10.41 15.86
CA LEU A 27 15.04 10.86 16.66
C LEU A 27 14.77 10.83 18.17
N ALA A 28 13.52 10.89 18.61
CA ALA A 28 13.16 10.80 20.03
C ALA A 28 13.38 9.40 20.66
N CYS A 29 13.67 8.38 19.84
CA CYS A 29 13.99 7.02 20.31
C CYS A 29 15.49 6.71 20.35
N LYS A 30 16.36 7.71 20.16
CA LYS A 30 17.79 7.52 19.95
C LYS A 30 18.63 7.44 21.25
N SER A 31 18.04 7.49 22.44
CA SER A 31 18.81 7.64 23.70
C SER A 31 18.93 6.42 24.58
N SER A 32 18.57 5.22 24.12
CA SER A 32 18.77 4.04 24.97
C SER A 32 18.89 2.75 24.15
N MET A 33 19.99 2.51 23.46
CA MET A 33 20.44 1.15 23.09
C MET A 33 21.70 1.25 22.19
N GLU A 34 22.81 1.63 22.79
CA GLU A 34 24.14 1.21 22.35
C GLU A 34 24.59 0.16 23.37
N GLU A 35 24.27 -1.11 23.11
CA GLU A 35 25.00 -2.22 23.73
C GLU A 35 24.84 -3.48 22.88
N ASP A 36 26.01 -4.07 22.55
CA ASP A 36 26.31 -5.44 22.16
C ASP A 36 25.68 -6.05 20.89
N LEU A 37 26.36 -5.89 19.77
CA LEU A 37 26.32 -6.84 18.67
C LEU A 37 27.65 -7.64 18.64
N GLN A 38 27.65 -8.83 19.22
CA GLN A 38 28.66 -9.86 18.95
C GLN A 38 28.38 -10.49 17.58
N PRO A 39 29.39 -10.84 16.78
CA PRO A 39 29.19 -11.56 15.53
C PRO A 39 28.78 -13.00 15.85
N VAL A 40 27.63 -13.41 15.34
CA VAL A 40 27.20 -14.82 15.35
C VAL A 40 27.90 -15.51 14.18
N ASP A 41 28.77 -16.44 14.52
CA ASP A 41 29.42 -17.37 13.59
C ASP A 41 28.37 -18.43 13.19
N ASP A 42 27.79 -18.32 11.97
CA ASP A 42 26.81 -19.28 11.48
C ASP A 42 27.29 -19.96 10.18
N GLN A 43 28.05 -21.01 10.39
CA GLN A 43 28.24 -22.08 9.42
C GLN A 43 27.41 -23.28 9.85
N SER A 44 26.14 -23.35 9.56
CA SER A 44 25.35 -24.55 9.79
C SER A 44 24.32 -24.80 8.66
N SER A 45 24.28 -26.05 8.25
CA SER A 45 23.21 -26.86 7.61
C SER A 45 22.04 -26.21 6.88
N GLU A 46 21.60 -24.99 7.20
CA GLU A 46 20.51 -24.28 6.51
C GLU A 46 20.84 -23.90 5.06
N THR A 47 22.11 -23.65 4.75
CA THR A 47 22.54 -23.26 3.39
C THR A 47 22.35 -24.39 2.38
N VAL A 48 22.34 -25.65 2.81
CA VAL A 48 22.21 -26.84 1.93
C VAL A 48 20.76 -27.16 1.60
N LEU A 49 19.84 -26.93 2.53
CA LEU A 49 18.39 -27.11 2.28
C LEU A 49 17.84 -26.01 1.36
N ALA A 50 18.34 -24.79 1.51
CA ALA A 50 17.94 -23.65 0.69
C ALA A 50 18.22 -23.80 -0.82
N ALA A 51 19.21 -24.60 -1.18
CA ALA A 51 19.61 -24.79 -2.60
C ALA A 51 18.75 -25.84 -3.33
N ARG A 52 18.09 -26.76 -2.61
CA ARG A 52 17.34 -27.88 -3.23
C ARG A 52 15.97 -27.49 -3.81
N ASP A 53 15.37 -26.39 -3.33
CA ASP A 53 14.02 -25.95 -3.74
C ASP A 53 14.03 -24.80 -4.74
N LEU A 54 15.21 -24.36 -5.19
CA LEU A 54 15.28 -23.36 -6.26
C LEU A 54 14.81 -23.99 -7.58
N ASP A 55 14.06 -23.23 -8.35
CA ASP A 55 13.71 -23.60 -9.70
C ASP A 55 14.98 -23.65 -10.56
N GLU A 56 15.45 -24.87 -10.91
CA GLU A 56 16.61 -25.07 -11.75
C GLU A 56 16.44 -24.50 -13.15
N THR A 57 15.20 -24.23 -13.57
CA THR A 57 14.86 -23.54 -14.82
C THR A 57 14.87 -22.01 -14.66
N ALA A 58 14.98 -21.49 -13.43
CA ALA A 58 15.05 -20.08 -13.18
C ALA A 58 16.38 -19.52 -13.73
N GLU A 59 16.30 -18.36 -14.35
CA GLU A 59 17.49 -17.63 -14.80
C GLU A 59 18.46 -17.40 -13.62
N LYS A 60 19.75 -17.48 -13.90
CA LYS A 60 20.82 -17.23 -12.91
C LYS A 60 20.55 -15.93 -12.12
N GLY A 61 20.52 -16.03 -10.79
CA GLY A 61 20.24 -14.92 -9.88
C GLY A 61 18.75 -14.68 -9.60
N SER A 62 17.87 -15.64 -9.94
CA SER A 62 16.45 -15.61 -9.54
C SER A 62 16.18 -16.59 -8.41
N TYR A 63 15.32 -16.20 -7.46
CA TYR A 63 14.96 -16.96 -6.25
C TYR A 63 13.53 -17.51 -6.31
N HIS A 64 12.99 -17.80 -7.50
CA HIS A 64 11.73 -18.51 -7.64
C HIS A 64 11.80 -19.89 -7.01
N LEU A 65 10.70 -20.31 -6.40
CA LEU A 65 10.53 -21.68 -5.91
C LEU A 65 9.80 -22.49 -6.98
N LYS A 66 10.33 -23.68 -7.31
CA LYS A 66 9.80 -24.55 -8.34
C LYS A 66 8.33 -24.92 -8.03
N GLY A 67 7.46 -24.67 -9.01
CA GLY A 67 6.04 -25.03 -8.93
C GLY A 67 5.15 -24.09 -8.11
N TYR A 68 5.66 -22.94 -7.62
CA TYR A 68 4.90 -21.99 -6.83
C TYR A 68 4.91 -20.59 -7.44
N THR A 69 3.77 -19.91 -7.37
CA THR A 69 3.65 -18.46 -7.61
C THR A 69 3.01 -17.78 -6.41
N LEU A 70 3.16 -16.45 -6.30
CA LEU A 70 2.60 -15.70 -5.16
C LEU A 70 1.10 -15.96 -4.99
N LYS A 71 0.33 -15.95 -6.08
CA LYS A 71 -1.13 -16.13 -6.05
C LYS A 71 -1.58 -17.55 -5.68
N ASP A 72 -0.69 -18.55 -5.78
CA ASP A 72 -1.04 -19.96 -5.59
C ASP A 72 -0.84 -20.43 -4.13
N VAL A 73 -0.05 -19.70 -3.34
CA VAL A 73 0.29 -20.12 -1.97
C VAL A 73 -0.63 -19.55 -0.89
N PHE A 74 -1.56 -18.67 -1.25
CA PHE A 74 -2.45 -18.02 -0.28
C PHE A 74 -3.93 -18.20 -0.65
N ASP A 75 -4.79 -18.37 0.36
CA ASP A 75 -6.25 -18.42 0.19
C ASP A 75 -6.90 -17.04 -0.05
N PHE A 76 -6.12 -15.98 -0.04
CA PHE A 76 -6.55 -14.61 -0.29
C PHE A 76 -5.74 -13.97 -1.44
N PRO A 77 -6.25 -12.91 -2.07
CA PRO A 77 -5.58 -12.31 -3.22
C PRO A 77 -4.24 -11.67 -2.85
N ILE A 78 -3.22 -11.97 -3.66
CA ILE A 78 -1.95 -11.23 -3.67
C ILE A 78 -1.98 -10.26 -4.84
N GLY A 79 -1.68 -8.98 -4.58
CA GLY A 79 -1.82 -7.90 -5.54
C GLY A 79 -0.53 -7.12 -5.79
N ALA A 80 -0.59 -6.30 -6.85
CA ALA A 80 0.40 -5.27 -7.12
C ALA A 80 -0.28 -3.95 -7.49
N ALA A 81 0.30 -2.83 -7.07
CA ALA A 81 -0.04 -1.53 -7.61
C ALA A 81 0.54 -1.39 -9.01
N VAL A 82 -0.26 -0.88 -9.94
CA VAL A 82 0.09 -0.85 -11.37
C VAL A 82 0.07 0.57 -11.94
N VAL A 83 0.89 0.75 -12.96
CA VAL A 83 0.91 1.92 -13.85
C VAL A 83 0.32 1.49 -15.19
N TYR A 84 -0.77 2.15 -15.63
CA TYR A 84 -1.50 1.79 -16.86
C TYR A 84 -0.58 1.68 -18.08
N GLU A 85 0.30 2.65 -18.26
CA GLU A 85 1.21 2.74 -19.41
C GLU A 85 2.19 1.56 -19.51
N ARG A 86 2.35 0.80 -18.43
CA ARG A 86 3.25 -0.37 -18.41
C ARG A 86 2.54 -1.70 -18.68
N LEU A 87 1.21 -1.72 -18.69
CA LEU A 87 0.44 -2.96 -18.92
C LEU A 87 0.70 -3.57 -20.31
N ASN A 88 1.19 -2.78 -21.27
CA ASN A 88 1.59 -3.25 -22.59
C ASN A 88 3.06 -3.69 -22.68
N GLN A 89 3.85 -3.57 -21.62
CA GLN A 89 5.24 -4.03 -21.58
C GLN A 89 5.26 -5.54 -21.25
N PRO A 90 5.85 -6.40 -22.13
CA PRO A 90 5.74 -7.86 -21.99
C PRO A 90 6.23 -8.40 -20.64
N LEU A 91 7.40 -8.00 -20.16
CA LEU A 91 7.94 -8.47 -18.89
C LEU A 91 7.06 -8.06 -17.71
N TYR A 92 6.58 -6.81 -17.69
CA TYR A 92 5.67 -6.30 -16.66
C TYR A 92 4.35 -7.08 -16.65
N ALA A 93 3.68 -7.14 -17.80
CA ALA A 93 2.39 -7.81 -17.94
C ALA A 93 2.48 -9.33 -17.65
N ASN A 94 3.54 -9.99 -18.10
CA ASN A 94 3.72 -11.42 -17.85
C ASN A 94 3.99 -11.72 -16.38
N THR A 95 4.78 -10.88 -15.69
CA THR A 95 5.00 -11.00 -14.25
C THR A 95 3.68 -10.80 -13.49
N LEU A 96 2.87 -9.79 -13.83
CA LEU A 96 1.56 -9.59 -13.24
C LEU A 96 0.67 -10.83 -13.40
N LYS A 97 0.52 -11.32 -14.62
CA LYS A 97 -0.33 -12.49 -14.94
C LYS A 97 0.12 -13.76 -14.23
N ARG A 98 1.43 -13.96 -14.09
CA ARG A 98 1.99 -15.15 -13.44
C ARG A 98 1.82 -15.10 -11.93
N GLU A 99 2.13 -13.97 -11.29
CA GLU A 99 2.34 -13.91 -9.85
C GLU A 99 1.15 -13.37 -9.06
N PHE A 100 0.33 -12.51 -9.66
CA PHE A 100 -0.66 -11.74 -8.91
C PHE A 100 -2.10 -12.10 -9.31
N SER A 101 -3.00 -11.95 -8.36
CA SER A 101 -4.46 -12.17 -8.53
C SER A 101 -5.29 -10.93 -8.20
N ARG A 102 -4.65 -9.80 -7.86
CA ARG A 102 -5.29 -8.51 -7.60
C ARG A 102 -4.45 -7.38 -8.17
N LEU A 103 -5.13 -6.32 -8.64
CA LEU A 103 -4.51 -5.07 -9.02
C LEU A 103 -5.05 -3.92 -8.18
N SER A 104 -4.20 -2.92 -7.95
CA SER A 104 -4.58 -1.57 -7.56
C SER A 104 -3.91 -0.59 -8.52
N SER A 105 -4.37 0.67 -8.62
CA SER A 105 -3.69 1.65 -9.45
C SER A 105 -2.93 2.64 -8.59
N GLU A 106 -1.68 2.93 -8.96
CA GLU A 106 -0.93 3.99 -8.30
C GLU A 106 -1.58 5.38 -8.45
N SER A 107 -2.31 5.61 -9.55
CA SER A 107 -2.79 6.96 -9.89
C SER A 107 -4.20 7.01 -10.46
N ASN A 108 -4.57 6.10 -11.38
CA ASN A 108 -5.68 6.30 -12.30
C ASN A 108 -7.08 6.21 -11.67
N PHE A 109 -7.21 5.72 -10.43
CA PHE A 109 -8.46 5.74 -9.65
C PHE A 109 -8.57 6.96 -8.73
N LYS A 110 -7.55 7.84 -8.66
CA LYS A 110 -7.59 9.05 -7.83
C LYS A 110 -8.38 10.16 -8.51
N TRP A 111 -9.09 10.96 -7.74
CA TRP A 111 -9.99 12.01 -8.24
C TRP A 111 -9.36 12.89 -9.32
N LYS A 112 -8.11 13.32 -9.09
CA LYS A 112 -7.38 14.19 -10.04
C LYS A 112 -7.29 13.61 -11.45
N TYR A 113 -7.22 12.29 -11.58
CA TYR A 113 -7.09 11.60 -12.86
C TYR A 113 -8.44 11.20 -13.45
N LEU A 114 -9.40 10.84 -12.58
CA LEU A 114 -10.75 10.45 -13.03
C LEU A 114 -11.60 11.66 -13.47
N GLN A 115 -11.38 12.84 -12.90
CA GLN A 115 -12.17 14.02 -13.20
C GLN A 115 -11.28 15.27 -13.24
N PRO A 116 -10.40 15.40 -14.24
CA PRO A 116 -9.45 16.51 -14.35
C PRO A 116 -10.13 17.88 -14.49
N GLU A 117 -11.33 17.93 -15.06
CA GLU A 117 -12.17 19.12 -15.20
C GLU A 117 -13.55 18.89 -14.58
N GLU A 118 -14.19 19.97 -14.11
CA GLU A 118 -15.53 19.90 -13.52
C GLU A 118 -16.55 19.32 -14.52
N GLY A 119 -17.27 18.27 -14.11
CA GLY A 119 -18.26 17.59 -14.93
C GLY A 119 -17.71 16.67 -16.03
N LYS A 120 -16.39 16.63 -16.24
CA LYS A 120 -15.78 15.79 -17.27
C LYS A 120 -14.93 14.68 -16.63
N TYR A 121 -15.37 13.45 -16.82
CA TYR A 121 -14.65 12.27 -16.39
C TYR A 121 -13.77 11.71 -17.52
N ASP A 122 -12.56 11.29 -17.15
CA ASP A 122 -11.65 10.52 -18.00
C ASP A 122 -11.52 9.11 -17.42
N TRP A 123 -12.16 8.16 -18.08
CA TRP A 123 -12.19 6.76 -17.66
C TRP A 123 -11.17 5.89 -18.37
N GLU A 124 -10.56 6.37 -19.46
CA GLU A 124 -9.77 5.56 -20.39
C GLU A 124 -8.75 4.67 -19.67
N LYS A 125 -7.88 5.27 -18.87
CA LYS A 125 -6.81 4.52 -18.20
C LYS A 125 -7.32 3.65 -17.06
N ALA A 126 -8.33 4.12 -16.33
CA ALA A 126 -8.94 3.37 -15.25
C ALA A 126 -9.71 2.15 -15.79
N ASP A 127 -10.50 2.32 -16.84
CA ASP A 127 -11.17 1.22 -17.53
C ASP A 127 -10.18 0.24 -18.14
N GLY A 128 -9.08 0.72 -18.74
CA GLY A 128 -8.05 -0.15 -19.29
C GLY A 128 -7.36 -1.05 -18.23
N ILE A 129 -7.17 -0.55 -16.98
CA ILE A 129 -6.72 -1.38 -15.87
C ILE A 129 -7.78 -2.43 -15.50
N VAL A 130 -9.06 -2.03 -15.48
CA VAL A 130 -10.18 -2.95 -15.19
C VAL A 130 -10.28 -4.04 -16.24
N GLU A 131 -10.20 -3.69 -17.52
CA GLU A 131 -10.21 -4.64 -18.63
C GLU A 131 -9.04 -5.62 -18.56
N PHE A 132 -7.82 -5.12 -18.28
CA PHE A 132 -6.66 -6.00 -18.10
C PHE A 132 -6.89 -6.99 -16.95
N ALA A 133 -7.40 -6.52 -15.82
CA ALA A 133 -7.68 -7.38 -14.67
C ALA A 133 -8.75 -8.44 -15.00
N GLN A 134 -9.87 -8.05 -15.61
CA GLN A 134 -10.96 -8.96 -15.99
C GLN A 134 -10.48 -10.02 -16.99
N LYS A 135 -9.72 -9.60 -18.02
CA LYS A 135 -9.14 -10.51 -19.03
C LYS A 135 -8.21 -11.55 -18.42
N ASN A 136 -7.59 -11.26 -17.28
CA ASN A 136 -6.65 -12.15 -16.61
C ASN A 136 -7.18 -12.74 -15.30
N ASN A 137 -8.51 -12.71 -15.06
CA ASN A 137 -9.17 -13.23 -13.86
C ASN A 137 -8.62 -12.64 -12.55
N MET A 138 -8.24 -11.36 -12.55
CA MET A 138 -7.72 -10.66 -11.39
C MET A 138 -8.82 -9.82 -10.73
N LYS A 139 -8.75 -9.70 -9.41
CA LYS A 139 -9.57 -8.76 -8.63
C LYS A 139 -8.99 -7.36 -8.71
N ILE A 140 -9.78 -6.35 -8.29
CA ILE A 140 -9.34 -4.97 -8.23
C ILE A 140 -9.67 -4.37 -6.86
N HIS A 141 -8.74 -3.57 -6.35
CA HIS A 141 -8.94 -2.66 -5.25
C HIS A 141 -8.81 -1.24 -5.74
N GLY A 142 -9.85 -0.43 -5.55
CA GLY A 142 -9.87 0.98 -5.96
C GLY A 142 -9.17 1.88 -4.93
N HIS A 143 -8.17 2.61 -5.36
CA HIS A 143 -7.42 3.55 -4.53
C HIS A 143 -7.33 4.91 -5.23
N THR A 144 -7.92 5.94 -4.71
CA THR A 144 -8.76 6.14 -3.53
C THR A 144 -9.86 7.18 -3.85
N LEU A 145 -11.02 7.10 -3.20
CA LEU A 145 -12.10 8.06 -3.43
C LEU A 145 -11.74 9.45 -2.89
N LEU A 146 -11.30 9.54 -1.63
CA LEU A 146 -10.85 10.77 -1.00
C LEU A 146 -9.48 10.59 -0.34
N TRP A 147 -8.58 11.49 -0.61
CA TRP A 147 -7.28 11.57 0.07
C TRP A 147 -7.18 12.88 0.85
N ALA A 148 -6.89 12.81 2.15
CA ALA A 148 -6.81 14.01 2.99
C ALA A 148 -5.57 14.87 2.73
N ASN A 149 -5.31 15.16 1.46
CA ASN A 149 -4.23 16.01 0.97
C ASN A 149 -4.75 16.85 -0.20
N ASP A 150 -4.90 18.16 -0.01
CA ASP A 150 -5.45 19.05 -1.02
C ASP A 150 -4.70 19.01 -2.36
N GLY A 151 -3.38 18.73 -2.36
CA GLY A 151 -2.58 18.60 -3.58
C GLY A 151 -2.98 17.44 -4.49
N THR A 152 -3.75 16.48 -3.98
CA THR A 152 -4.22 15.31 -4.73
C THR A 152 -5.56 15.52 -5.44
N TYR A 153 -6.28 16.59 -5.08
CA TYR A 153 -7.51 16.97 -5.78
C TYR A 153 -7.22 17.76 -7.06
N PRO A 154 -8.13 17.72 -8.07
CA PRO A 154 -8.04 18.57 -9.24
C PRO A 154 -8.04 20.06 -8.85
N GLU A 155 -7.47 20.90 -9.68
CA GLU A 155 -7.37 22.33 -9.39
C GLU A 155 -8.75 22.99 -9.23
N TRP A 156 -9.73 22.58 -10.04
CA TRP A 156 -11.08 23.09 -9.97
C TRP A 156 -11.79 22.76 -8.64
N VAL A 157 -11.51 21.60 -8.01
CA VAL A 157 -11.99 21.26 -6.66
C VAL A 157 -11.36 22.18 -5.61
N ARG A 158 -10.04 22.37 -5.68
CA ARG A 158 -9.29 23.21 -4.73
C ARG A 158 -9.71 24.68 -4.78
N ASN A 159 -10.07 25.16 -5.98
CA ASN A 159 -10.49 26.54 -6.23
C ASN A 159 -12.01 26.76 -6.14
N LYS A 160 -12.79 25.67 -5.86
CA LYS A 160 -14.25 25.74 -5.76
C LYS A 160 -14.67 26.72 -4.68
N LYS A 161 -15.60 27.61 -5.00
CA LYS A 161 -16.23 28.53 -4.05
C LYS A 161 -17.56 27.94 -3.56
N GLY A 162 -17.93 28.27 -2.34
CA GLY A 162 -19.21 27.88 -1.77
C GLY A 162 -19.12 27.47 -0.30
N GLY A 163 -20.28 27.26 0.28
CA GLY A 163 -20.49 26.80 1.64
C GLY A 163 -20.44 25.26 1.78
N PRO A 164 -20.76 24.73 2.96
CA PRO A 164 -20.77 23.30 3.23
C PRO A 164 -21.61 22.49 2.25
N GLU A 165 -22.77 23.00 1.86
CA GLU A 165 -23.71 22.33 0.94
C GLU A 165 -23.11 22.09 -0.46
N VAL A 166 -22.27 23.02 -0.95
CA VAL A 166 -21.57 22.87 -2.23
C VAL A 166 -20.56 21.75 -2.17
N PHE A 167 -19.76 21.70 -1.10
CA PHE A 167 -18.73 20.67 -0.91
C PHE A 167 -19.32 19.30 -0.57
N ASP A 168 -20.44 19.25 0.13
CA ASP A 168 -21.18 18.02 0.39
C ASP A 168 -21.70 17.40 -0.91
N LYS A 169 -22.37 18.22 -1.74
CA LYS A 169 -22.83 17.79 -3.06
C LYS A 169 -21.68 17.33 -3.95
N LEU A 170 -20.59 18.09 -3.99
CA LEU A 170 -19.40 17.79 -4.77
C LEU A 170 -18.80 16.42 -4.39
N MET A 171 -18.62 16.17 -3.10
CA MET A 171 -18.13 14.89 -2.58
C MET A 171 -19.09 13.74 -2.91
N LYS A 172 -20.38 13.93 -2.70
CA LYS A 172 -21.43 12.95 -3.01
C LYS A 172 -21.44 12.59 -4.49
N ASP A 173 -21.41 13.59 -5.37
CA ASP A 173 -21.45 13.39 -6.80
C ASP A 173 -20.22 12.59 -7.29
N HIS A 174 -19.02 12.94 -6.81
CA HIS A 174 -17.80 12.22 -7.16
C HIS A 174 -17.87 10.76 -6.72
N ILE A 175 -18.10 10.51 -5.43
CA ILE A 175 -18.15 9.15 -4.86
C ILE A 175 -19.21 8.30 -5.57
N THR A 176 -20.41 8.86 -5.77
CA THR A 176 -21.51 8.13 -6.39
C THR A 176 -21.21 7.80 -7.85
N THR A 177 -20.65 8.74 -8.60
CA THR A 177 -20.33 8.56 -10.02
C THR A 177 -19.25 7.50 -10.19
N VAL A 178 -18.16 7.58 -9.42
CA VAL A 178 -17.05 6.62 -9.50
C VAL A 178 -17.52 5.21 -9.14
N LEU A 179 -18.22 5.06 -8.01
CA LEU A 179 -18.66 3.74 -7.58
C LEU A 179 -19.70 3.12 -8.52
N ARG A 180 -20.61 3.92 -9.10
CA ARG A 180 -21.57 3.42 -10.08
C ARG A 180 -20.91 2.97 -11.37
N HIS A 181 -19.90 3.71 -11.85
CA HIS A 181 -19.14 3.36 -13.05
C HIS A 181 -18.42 2.01 -12.91
N PHE A 182 -17.85 1.75 -11.73
CA PHE A 182 -17.09 0.53 -11.46
C PHE A 182 -17.88 -0.56 -10.72
N ARG A 183 -19.20 -0.36 -10.53
CA ARG A 183 -20.04 -1.33 -9.80
C ARG A 183 -19.97 -2.72 -10.43
N GLY A 184 -19.74 -3.74 -9.61
CA GLY A 184 -19.57 -5.12 -10.05
C GLY A 184 -18.19 -5.43 -10.68
N LYS A 185 -17.38 -4.43 -10.97
CA LYS A 185 -16.03 -4.59 -11.54
C LYS A 185 -14.93 -4.53 -10.48
N ILE A 186 -15.10 -3.65 -9.47
CA ILE A 186 -14.15 -3.43 -8.37
C ILE A 186 -14.73 -3.98 -7.07
N GLN A 187 -13.95 -4.78 -6.35
CA GLN A 187 -14.42 -5.53 -5.17
C GLN A 187 -14.28 -4.76 -3.86
N SER A 188 -13.39 -3.76 -3.82
CA SER A 188 -13.16 -2.95 -2.62
C SER A 188 -12.60 -1.57 -2.97
N TRP A 189 -12.83 -0.58 -2.09
CA TRP A 189 -12.32 0.77 -2.25
C TRP A 189 -11.78 1.33 -0.94
N ASP A 190 -10.68 2.06 -1.02
CA ASP A 190 -10.29 3.02 0.00
C ASP A 190 -11.19 4.25 -0.12
N VAL A 191 -12.11 4.40 0.84
CA VAL A 191 -13.02 5.56 0.88
C VAL A 191 -12.27 6.79 1.34
N ILE A 192 -11.44 6.61 2.36
CA ILE A 192 -10.62 7.66 2.95
C ILE A 192 -9.17 7.18 3.01
N ASN A 193 -8.27 8.03 2.53
CA ASN A 193 -6.83 7.83 2.61
C ASN A 193 -6.16 8.93 3.45
N GLU A 194 -5.30 8.53 4.41
CA GLU A 194 -4.40 9.39 5.18
C GLU A 194 -5.09 10.54 5.92
N SER A 195 -6.21 10.27 6.57
CA SER A 195 -7.02 11.31 7.21
C SER A 195 -6.59 11.68 8.64
N LEU A 196 -5.63 10.94 9.23
CA LEU A 196 -5.12 11.23 10.56
C LEU A 196 -3.60 11.42 10.59
N THR A 197 -3.16 12.36 11.42
CA THR A 197 -1.75 12.50 11.77
C THR A 197 -1.27 11.35 12.65
N PRO A 198 0.05 11.10 12.83
CA PRO A 198 0.56 10.09 13.77
C PRO A 198 0.02 10.26 15.20
N GLY A 199 -0.30 11.49 15.61
CA GLY A 199 -0.91 11.80 16.91
C GLY A 199 -2.41 11.51 17.00
N GLY A 200 -3.06 11.05 15.92
CA GLY A 200 -4.49 10.77 15.87
C GLY A 200 -5.39 12.00 15.70
N LYS A 201 -4.84 13.15 15.30
CA LYS A 201 -5.61 14.34 14.94
C LYS A 201 -5.96 14.29 13.45
N TYR A 202 -7.08 14.91 13.05
CA TYR A 202 -7.42 15.02 11.62
C TYR A 202 -6.35 15.81 10.85
N VAL A 203 -6.04 15.32 9.65
CA VAL A 203 -5.21 16.04 8.68
C VAL A 203 -6.04 17.15 8.06
N ASP A 204 -5.50 18.37 8.04
CA ASP A 204 -6.17 19.51 7.41
C ASP A 204 -6.32 19.30 5.91
N ASN A 205 -7.56 19.39 5.44
CA ASN A 205 -7.92 19.26 4.04
C ASN A 205 -9.22 20.04 3.75
N ILE A 206 -9.52 20.26 2.47
CA ILE A 206 -10.66 21.08 2.07
C ILE A 206 -12.00 20.56 2.58
N PHE A 207 -12.21 19.23 2.62
CA PHE A 207 -13.46 18.67 3.11
C PHE A 207 -13.59 18.77 4.63
N LEU A 208 -12.49 18.59 5.38
CA LEU A 208 -12.48 18.85 6.82
C LEU A 208 -12.83 20.31 7.13
N ARG A 209 -12.20 21.26 6.43
CA ARG A 209 -12.46 22.69 6.63
C ARG A 209 -13.89 23.11 6.29
N LYS A 210 -14.51 22.46 5.31
CA LYS A 210 -15.85 22.79 4.80
C LYS A 210 -16.98 22.05 5.49
N LEU A 211 -16.77 20.78 5.85
CA LEU A 211 -17.81 19.88 6.34
C LEU A 211 -17.59 19.43 7.80
N GLY A 212 -16.44 19.79 8.39
CA GLY A 212 -16.05 19.24 9.66
C GLY A 212 -15.71 17.74 9.61
N PRO A 213 -15.45 17.10 10.74
CA PRO A 213 -15.08 15.67 10.82
C PRO A 213 -16.10 14.71 10.20
N ASP A 214 -17.36 15.13 10.12
CA ASP A 214 -18.46 14.36 9.56
C ASP A 214 -18.34 14.11 8.05
N TYR A 215 -17.36 14.75 7.37
CA TYR A 215 -17.10 14.42 5.96
C TYR A 215 -16.76 12.94 5.75
N ILE A 216 -16.10 12.31 6.74
CA ILE A 216 -15.75 10.88 6.69
C ILE A 216 -17.02 10.01 6.75
N LEU A 217 -17.91 10.29 7.70
CA LEU A 217 -19.19 9.59 7.81
C LEU A 217 -19.99 9.71 6.50
N LYS A 218 -20.09 10.93 5.98
CA LYS A 218 -20.80 11.21 4.73
C LYS A 218 -20.19 10.44 3.56
N ALA A 219 -18.85 10.41 3.46
CA ALA A 219 -18.14 9.69 2.39
C ALA A 219 -18.48 8.19 2.41
N PHE A 220 -18.40 7.52 3.56
CA PHE A 220 -18.79 6.12 3.71
C PHE A 220 -20.27 5.87 3.43
N LYS A 221 -21.15 6.76 3.86
CA LYS A 221 -22.58 6.69 3.55
C LYS A 221 -22.85 6.74 2.05
N TYR A 222 -22.28 7.73 1.37
CA TYR A 222 -22.44 7.88 -0.08
C TYR A 222 -21.83 6.69 -0.85
N ALA A 223 -20.70 6.19 -0.40
CA ALA A 223 -20.09 5.01 -0.99
C ALA A 223 -20.99 3.77 -0.85
N ARG A 224 -21.54 3.53 0.34
CA ARG A 224 -22.44 2.41 0.60
C ARG A 224 -23.76 2.52 -0.17
N GLU A 225 -24.33 3.73 -0.30
CA GLU A 225 -25.52 3.99 -1.09
C GLU A 225 -25.28 3.75 -2.60
N ALA A 226 -24.09 4.10 -3.10
CA ALA A 226 -23.74 3.94 -4.51
C ALA A 226 -23.49 2.47 -4.89
N ASP A 227 -22.82 1.70 -4.02
CA ASP A 227 -22.60 0.26 -4.18
C ASP A 227 -22.71 -0.47 -2.83
N PRO A 228 -23.88 -1.10 -2.56
CA PRO A 228 -24.08 -1.86 -1.33
C PRO A 228 -23.19 -3.09 -1.16
N SER A 229 -22.63 -3.63 -2.24
CA SER A 229 -21.90 -4.91 -2.26
C SER A 229 -20.39 -4.75 -2.06
N VAL A 230 -19.82 -3.60 -2.40
CA VAL A 230 -18.38 -3.34 -2.35
C VAL A 230 -17.85 -3.26 -0.91
N LYS A 231 -16.61 -3.70 -0.69
CA LYS A 231 -15.95 -3.53 0.62
C LYS A 231 -15.30 -2.16 0.72
N LEU A 232 -15.55 -1.48 1.83
CA LEU A 232 -15.14 -0.10 2.09
C LEU A 232 -14.09 -0.03 3.18
N PHE A 233 -12.93 0.57 2.86
CA PHE A 233 -11.76 0.62 3.73
C PHE A 233 -11.38 2.05 4.11
N ILE A 234 -10.74 2.17 5.27
CA ILE A 234 -9.87 3.29 5.65
C ILE A 234 -8.44 2.84 5.37
N ASN A 235 -7.67 3.62 4.61
CA ASN A 235 -6.28 3.32 4.29
C ASN A 235 -5.33 4.38 4.87
N ASP A 236 -4.25 3.95 5.54
CA ASP A 236 -3.25 4.88 6.04
C ASP A 236 -1.90 4.19 6.32
N PHE A 237 -0.83 4.99 6.41
CA PHE A 237 0.52 4.56 6.80
C PHE A 237 0.72 4.62 8.32
N SER A 238 1.77 3.95 8.80
CA SER A 238 2.17 3.93 10.22
C SER A 238 1.13 3.34 11.17
N LEU A 239 0.23 2.51 10.68
CA LEU A 239 -0.74 1.79 11.50
C LEU A 239 -0.11 0.57 12.18
N GLU A 240 0.96 0.04 11.61
CA GLU A 240 1.73 -1.12 12.09
C GLU A 240 2.40 -0.90 13.45
N PHE A 241 2.50 0.34 13.91
CA PHE A 241 3.10 0.67 15.21
C PHE A 241 2.12 0.57 16.39
N ALA A 242 0.86 0.17 16.20
CA ALA A 242 -0.20 0.09 17.23
C ALA A 242 -0.39 1.39 18.04
N GLY A 243 -0.06 2.52 17.44
CA GLY A 243 0.00 3.83 18.07
C GLY A 243 -1.36 4.53 18.21
N LYS A 244 -1.30 5.83 18.53
CA LYS A 244 -2.48 6.70 18.69
C LYS A 244 -3.33 6.76 17.43
N LYS A 245 -2.69 6.76 16.25
CA LYS A 245 -3.35 6.81 14.93
C LYS A 245 -4.27 5.61 14.72
N LEU A 246 -3.77 4.38 14.89
CA LEU A 246 -4.58 3.16 14.77
C LEU A 246 -5.72 3.14 15.80
N LYS A 247 -5.44 3.45 17.06
CA LYS A 247 -6.46 3.51 18.12
C LYS A 247 -7.57 4.50 17.76
N ARG A 248 -7.24 5.66 17.19
CA ARG A 248 -8.24 6.67 16.77
C ARG A 248 -9.09 6.16 15.61
N TYR A 249 -8.50 5.47 14.63
CA TYR A 249 -9.28 4.84 13.55
C TYR A 249 -10.22 3.76 14.07
N LEU A 250 -9.78 2.92 15.00
CA LEU A 250 -10.66 1.90 15.59
C LEU A 250 -11.83 2.54 16.37
N ALA A 251 -11.58 3.60 17.13
CA ALA A 251 -12.65 4.38 17.76
C ALA A 251 -13.59 5.00 16.72
N MET A 252 -13.04 5.57 15.64
CA MET A 252 -13.82 6.12 14.53
C MET A 252 -14.72 5.06 13.88
N THR A 253 -14.25 3.83 13.68
CA THR A 253 -15.11 2.75 13.15
C THR A 253 -16.28 2.41 14.07
N ASP A 254 -16.10 2.50 15.39
CA ASP A 254 -17.19 2.34 16.36
C ASP A 254 -18.18 3.50 16.28
N GLU A 255 -17.69 4.76 16.28
CA GLU A 255 -18.51 5.98 16.14
C GLU A 255 -19.35 5.95 14.84
N LEU A 256 -18.76 5.53 13.73
CA LEU A 256 -19.46 5.40 12.44
C LEU A 256 -20.54 4.32 12.50
N ARG A 257 -20.24 3.17 13.11
CA ARG A 257 -21.18 2.05 13.28
C ARG A 257 -22.38 2.46 14.16
N GLU A 258 -22.16 3.17 15.25
CA GLU A 258 -23.22 3.71 16.12
C GLU A 258 -24.16 4.67 15.36
N ARG A 259 -23.62 5.36 14.36
CA ARG A 259 -24.38 6.24 13.46
C ARG A 259 -24.93 5.51 12.21
N GLY A 260 -24.95 4.17 12.21
CA GLY A 260 -25.51 3.34 11.14
C GLY A 260 -24.64 3.22 9.87
N VAL A 261 -23.36 3.60 9.94
CA VAL A 261 -22.43 3.54 8.82
C VAL A 261 -21.36 2.50 9.06
N LYS A 262 -21.27 1.51 8.14
CA LYS A 262 -20.33 0.40 8.24
C LYS A 262 -19.04 0.68 7.48
N VAL A 263 -17.91 0.60 8.17
CA VAL A 263 -16.58 0.40 7.61
C VAL A 263 -16.32 -1.11 7.57
N ASP A 264 -15.90 -1.65 6.42
CA ASP A 264 -15.64 -3.09 6.30
C ASP A 264 -14.24 -3.47 6.77
N GLY A 265 -13.24 -2.61 6.63
CA GLY A 265 -11.87 -2.94 7.01
C GLY A 265 -10.94 -1.74 7.18
N ILE A 266 -9.76 -2.07 7.69
CA ILE A 266 -8.61 -1.16 7.77
C ILE A 266 -7.53 -1.69 6.81
N ALA A 267 -7.03 -0.80 5.96
CA ALA A 267 -5.91 -1.05 5.07
C ALA A 267 -4.65 -0.39 5.66
N PHE A 268 -3.63 -1.20 5.83
CA PHE A 268 -2.29 -0.79 6.24
C PHE A 268 -1.48 -0.55 4.97
N GLN A 269 -1.03 0.66 4.70
CA GLN A 269 -0.13 0.89 3.57
C GLN A 269 1.11 0.01 3.69
N MET A 270 1.65 -0.17 4.89
CA MET A 270 2.75 -1.06 5.19
C MET A 270 4.04 -0.69 4.43
N HIS A 271 4.25 0.60 4.17
CA HIS A 271 5.56 1.11 3.76
C HIS A 271 6.52 0.99 4.93
N THR A 272 7.45 0.06 4.86
CA THR A 272 8.30 -0.27 6.01
C THR A 272 9.79 -0.31 5.66
N VAL A 273 10.60 -0.63 6.66
CA VAL A 273 12.07 -0.67 6.59
C VAL A 273 12.59 -1.87 7.36
N LEU A 274 13.88 -2.22 7.19
CA LEU A 274 14.50 -3.37 7.85
C LEU A 274 14.39 -3.37 9.39
N ARG A 275 14.26 -2.21 10.01
CA ARG A 275 14.23 -2.08 11.50
C ARG A 275 12.80 -2.03 12.06
N ILE A 276 11.84 -2.66 11.39
CA ILE A 276 10.47 -2.70 11.91
C ILE A 276 10.37 -3.58 13.15
N THR A 277 9.54 -3.16 14.11
CA THR A 277 9.34 -3.86 15.38
C THR A 277 8.17 -4.86 15.28
N MET A 278 8.47 -6.15 15.14
CA MET A 278 7.47 -7.20 14.94
C MET A 278 6.40 -7.30 16.03
N PRO A 279 6.67 -7.15 17.34
CA PRO A 279 5.62 -7.13 18.37
C PRO A 279 4.56 -6.03 18.13
N SER A 280 4.97 -4.87 17.61
CA SER A 280 4.02 -3.80 17.27
C SER A 280 3.14 -4.17 16.09
N VAL A 281 3.72 -4.78 15.04
CA VAL A 281 2.99 -5.27 13.85
C VAL A 281 1.94 -6.31 14.26
N GLN A 282 2.33 -7.33 15.01
CA GLN A 282 1.44 -8.39 15.51
C GLN A 282 0.29 -7.80 16.33
N LYS A 283 0.61 -6.89 17.25
CA LYS A 283 -0.40 -6.18 18.06
C LYS A 283 -1.37 -5.38 17.19
N SER A 284 -0.89 -4.69 16.16
CA SER A 284 -1.73 -3.89 15.28
C SER A 284 -2.72 -4.77 14.52
N PHE A 285 -2.25 -5.86 13.94
CA PHE A 285 -3.11 -6.81 13.23
C PHE A 285 -4.18 -7.41 14.15
N LYS A 286 -3.76 -7.83 15.35
CA LYS A 286 -4.68 -8.35 16.36
C LYS A 286 -5.74 -7.31 16.76
N MET A 287 -5.35 -6.05 16.98
CA MET A 287 -6.30 -4.98 17.36
C MET A 287 -7.40 -4.78 16.32
N VAL A 288 -7.07 -4.85 15.02
CA VAL A 288 -8.08 -4.73 13.95
C VAL A 288 -8.91 -6.01 13.84
N GLY A 289 -8.26 -7.18 13.94
CA GLY A 289 -8.91 -8.48 13.95
C GLY A 289 -9.94 -8.62 15.08
N ASP A 290 -9.59 -8.22 16.30
CA ASP A 290 -10.48 -8.25 17.48
C ASP A 290 -11.75 -7.38 17.29
N LYS A 291 -11.70 -6.36 16.42
CA LYS A 291 -12.87 -5.54 16.05
C LYS A 291 -13.79 -6.19 14.99
N GLY A 292 -13.43 -7.36 14.47
CA GLY A 292 -14.18 -8.01 13.40
C GLY A 292 -14.01 -7.34 12.03
N LEU A 293 -13.05 -6.43 11.88
CA LEU A 293 -12.76 -5.71 10.64
C LEU A 293 -11.87 -6.55 9.72
N LEU A 294 -12.03 -6.36 8.41
CA LEU A 294 -11.10 -6.88 7.42
C LEU A 294 -9.73 -6.18 7.57
N VAL A 295 -8.66 -6.93 7.41
CA VAL A 295 -7.28 -6.43 7.41
C VAL A 295 -6.70 -6.59 6.02
N TYR A 296 -6.16 -5.51 5.48
CA TYR A 296 -5.54 -5.48 4.17
C TYR A 296 -4.15 -4.82 4.25
N LEU A 297 -3.12 -5.46 3.71
CA LEU A 297 -1.84 -4.79 3.46
C LEU A 297 -1.91 -4.24 2.04
N SER A 298 -2.07 -2.92 1.90
CA SER A 298 -2.48 -2.30 0.64
C SER A 298 -1.33 -1.83 -0.24
N GLU A 299 -0.16 -1.57 0.35
CA GLU A 299 0.95 -0.89 -0.34
C GLU A 299 2.32 -1.43 0.12
N PHE A 300 2.38 -2.73 0.42
CA PHE A 300 3.50 -3.35 1.11
C PHE A 300 4.80 -3.23 0.32
N ASP A 301 5.78 -2.61 0.95
CA ASP A 301 7.18 -2.58 0.53
C ASP A 301 8.13 -2.55 1.75
N VAL A 302 9.40 -2.93 1.53
CA VAL A 302 10.45 -2.89 2.56
C VAL A 302 11.64 -2.13 2.01
N ALA A 303 11.69 -0.83 2.28
CA ALA A 303 12.78 0.03 1.85
C ALA A 303 14.08 -0.29 2.60
N LEU A 304 15.20 -0.34 1.87
CA LEU A 304 16.53 -0.59 2.42
C LEU A 304 17.27 0.69 2.79
N ARG A 305 16.85 1.78 2.16
CA ARG A 305 17.64 3.01 2.10
C ARG A 305 17.49 3.97 3.26
N HIS A 306 16.70 3.67 4.24
CA HIS A 306 16.51 4.61 5.36
C HIS A 306 17.86 5.07 5.95
N ASN A 307 18.26 6.33 5.66
CA ASN A 307 19.54 6.96 6.03
C ASN A 307 20.81 6.43 5.31
N MET A 308 20.68 5.73 4.19
CA MET A 308 21.82 5.29 3.38
C MET A 308 22.25 6.33 2.32
N PRO A 309 23.51 6.28 1.80
CA PRO A 309 23.94 7.13 0.68
C PRO A 309 23.06 6.98 -0.56
N LYS A 310 23.16 7.93 -1.49
CA LYS A 310 22.28 8.03 -2.68
C LYS A 310 22.25 6.79 -3.58
N VAL A 311 23.30 5.99 -3.59
CA VAL A 311 23.37 4.71 -4.32
C VAL A 311 24.16 3.74 -3.47
N PHE A 312 23.64 2.56 -3.25
CA PHE A 312 24.38 1.46 -2.62
C PHE A 312 24.05 0.15 -3.33
N PRO A 313 25.02 -0.74 -3.52
CA PRO A 313 24.75 -2.05 -4.10
C PRO A 313 23.91 -2.89 -3.11
N LEU A 314 22.94 -3.60 -3.64
CA LEU A 314 22.23 -4.61 -2.86
C LEU A 314 23.19 -5.77 -2.56
N THR A 315 23.69 -5.84 -1.34
CA THR A 315 24.50 -6.97 -0.90
C THR A 315 23.62 -8.18 -0.62
N ASP A 316 24.18 -9.40 -0.69
CA ASP A 316 23.42 -10.62 -0.38
C ASP A 316 22.89 -10.60 1.06
N LEU A 317 23.67 -10.11 2.02
CA LEU A 317 23.23 -9.93 3.40
C LEU A 317 21.99 -9.05 3.53
N LEU A 318 21.99 -7.87 2.90
CA LEU A 318 20.83 -6.97 2.92
C LEU A 318 19.62 -7.58 2.24
N ALA A 319 19.83 -8.31 1.13
CA ALA A 319 18.78 -9.01 0.41
C ALA A 319 18.12 -10.10 1.27
N ARG A 320 18.91 -10.89 2.02
CA ARG A 320 18.41 -11.91 2.95
C ARG A 320 17.67 -11.28 4.14
N GLN A 321 18.22 -10.22 4.73
CA GLN A 321 17.54 -9.48 5.80
C GLN A 321 16.18 -8.92 5.31
N GLN A 322 16.12 -8.39 4.11
CA GLN A 322 14.87 -7.95 3.50
C GLN A 322 13.89 -9.12 3.32
N GLY A 323 14.36 -10.25 2.80
CA GLY A 323 13.58 -11.47 2.66
C GLY A 323 13.01 -11.96 4.00
N GLN A 324 13.80 -11.89 5.08
CA GLN A 324 13.33 -12.24 6.41
C GLN A 324 12.24 -11.30 6.91
N ILE A 325 12.35 -9.98 6.69
CA ILE A 325 11.30 -9.01 7.07
C ILE A 325 9.99 -9.27 6.30
N PHE A 326 10.06 -9.57 5.00
CA PHE A 326 8.88 -9.98 4.25
C PHE A 326 8.22 -11.23 4.83
N LYS A 327 9.04 -12.26 5.15
CA LYS A 327 8.56 -13.50 5.79
C LYS A 327 7.89 -13.22 7.13
N ASP A 328 8.54 -12.46 8.00
CA ASP A 328 8.05 -12.16 9.34
C ASP A 328 6.73 -11.40 9.34
N ILE A 329 6.60 -10.39 8.47
CA ILE A 329 5.37 -9.59 8.35
C ILE A 329 4.22 -10.44 7.79
N VAL A 330 4.46 -11.24 6.75
CA VAL A 330 3.45 -12.13 6.18
C VAL A 330 3.03 -13.19 7.21
N THR A 331 3.99 -13.79 7.93
CA THR A 331 3.71 -14.72 9.03
C THR A 331 2.88 -14.05 10.12
N ALA A 332 3.27 -12.84 10.55
CA ALA A 332 2.50 -12.07 11.53
C ALA A 332 1.06 -11.80 11.07
N TYR A 333 0.85 -11.47 9.79
CA TYR A 333 -0.48 -11.30 9.20
C TYR A 333 -1.30 -12.59 9.27
N LEU A 334 -0.71 -13.69 8.86
CA LEU A 334 -1.35 -15.01 8.90
C LEU A 334 -1.69 -15.44 10.34
N ASP A 335 -0.85 -15.14 11.33
CA ASP A 335 -1.00 -15.57 12.73
C ASP A 335 -1.98 -14.73 13.54
N ASN A 336 -2.04 -13.43 13.26
CA ASN A 336 -2.77 -12.49 14.10
C ASN A 336 -4.06 -11.94 13.47
N VAL A 337 -4.32 -12.24 12.19
CA VAL A 337 -5.57 -11.89 11.53
C VAL A 337 -6.41 -13.15 11.33
N PRO A 338 -7.63 -13.24 11.88
CA PRO A 338 -8.50 -14.38 11.62
C PRO A 338 -8.71 -14.64 10.12
N LYS A 339 -8.67 -15.89 9.68
CA LYS A 339 -8.70 -16.26 8.26
C LYS A 339 -9.80 -15.55 7.46
N ARG A 340 -11.02 -15.45 8.03
CA ARG A 340 -12.16 -14.77 7.38
C ARG A 340 -12.00 -13.26 7.24
N GLN A 341 -11.02 -12.66 7.92
CA GLN A 341 -10.74 -11.22 7.90
C GLN A 341 -9.48 -10.88 7.07
N GLN A 342 -8.76 -11.87 6.57
CA GLN A 342 -7.61 -11.70 5.69
C GLN A 342 -8.10 -11.27 4.31
N TRP A 343 -8.04 -9.93 4.03
CA TRP A 343 -8.53 -9.41 2.75
C TRP A 343 -7.50 -9.54 1.64
N GLY A 344 -6.22 -9.56 1.97
CA GLY A 344 -5.12 -9.75 1.03
C GLY A 344 -3.89 -8.91 1.34
N ILE A 345 -2.90 -9.07 0.46
CA ILE A 345 -1.63 -8.31 0.51
C ILE A 345 -1.33 -7.81 -0.90
N THR A 346 -1.06 -6.52 -1.03
CA THR A 346 -0.70 -5.86 -2.30
C THR A 346 0.63 -5.14 -2.13
N THR A 347 1.58 -5.37 -3.03
CA THR A 347 2.86 -4.64 -3.09
C THR A 347 2.67 -3.30 -3.80
N TRP A 348 3.40 -2.24 -3.39
CA TRP A 348 3.28 -0.94 -4.02
C TRP A 348 4.20 -0.80 -5.23
N GLY A 349 3.92 -1.63 -6.22
CA GLY A 349 4.64 -1.80 -7.48
C GLY A 349 4.88 -3.27 -7.78
N VAL A 350 5.38 -3.56 -8.99
CA VAL A 350 5.67 -4.92 -9.45
C VAL A 350 7.13 -5.29 -9.21
N ALA A 351 8.06 -4.44 -9.64
CA ALA A 351 9.50 -4.63 -9.53
C ALA A 351 10.18 -3.36 -9.01
N ASP A 352 11.41 -3.46 -8.54
CA ASP A 352 12.14 -2.35 -7.92
C ASP A 352 12.14 -1.06 -8.76
N LYS A 353 12.28 -1.19 -10.10
CA LYS A 353 12.21 -0.02 -11.00
C LYS A 353 10.85 0.65 -11.07
N ASP A 354 9.80 -0.03 -10.62
CA ASP A 354 8.44 0.50 -10.60
C ASP A 354 8.14 1.29 -9.33
N SER A 355 8.96 1.10 -8.29
CA SER A 355 8.79 1.76 -7.00
C SER A 355 8.91 3.28 -7.10
N TYR A 356 8.08 3.98 -6.32
CA TYR A 356 8.14 5.44 -6.19
C TYR A 356 9.47 5.93 -5.61
N PHE A 357 10.21 5.10 -4.85
CA PHE A 357 11.56 5.41 -4.37
C PHE A 357 12.56 5.59 -5.51
N ASN A 358 12.29 4.98 -6.66
CA ASN A 358 13.17 5.01 -7.84
C ASN A 358 12.72 6.04 -8.90
N LYS A 359 11.58 6.71 -8.69
CA LYS A 359 11.09 7.75 -9.61
C LYS A 359 12.04 8.95 -9.63
N GLY A 360 12.43 9.38 -10.83
CA GLY A 360 13.34 10.52 -11.03
C GLY A 360 14.84 10.19 -10.99
N TYR A 361 15.21 8.95 -10.74
CA TYR A 361 16.59 8.47 -10.84
C TYR A 361 16.80 7.74 -12.17
N LYS A 362 17.89 8.08 -12.91
CA LYS A 362 18.11 7.61 -14.27
C LYS A 362 18.30 6.09 -14.39
N ASP A 363 18.86 5.47 -13.37
CA ASP A 363 19.17 4.04 -13.33
C ASP A 363 18.10 3.20 -12.63
N PHE A 364 17.04 3.84 -12.06
CA PHE A 364 15.99 3.17 -11.27
C PHE A 364 16.52 2.25 -10.16
N ASN A 365 17.72 2.51 -9.65
CA ASN A 365 18.45 1.65 -8.72
C ASN A 365 18.78 2.38 -7.42
N HIS A 366 17.88 3.27 -6.99
CA HIS A 366 18.04 4.08 -5.80
C HIS A 366 17.68 3.32 -4.52
N ASP A 367 16.68 2.44 -4.59
CA ASP A 367 16.28 1.51 -3.54
C ASP A 367 15.80 0.19 -4.17
N HIS A 368 15.67 -0.85 -3.35
CA HIS A 368 15.27 -2.21 -3.76
C HIS A 368 14.10 -2.72 -2.93
N PRO A 369 12.94 -2.03 -2.88
CA PRO A 369 11.92 -2.27 -1.86
C PRO A 369 10.94 -3.42 -2.16
N LEU A 370 10.93 -3.96 -3.39
CA LEU A 370 9.90 -4.88 -3.87
C LEU A 370 10.40 -6.33 -4.01
N LEU A 371 9.51 -7.23 -4.43
CA LEU A 371 9.77 -8.66 -4.51
C LEU A 371 10.63 -9.04 -5.72
N PHE A 372 10.58 -8.24 -6.78
CA PHE A 372 11.32 -8.47 -8.01
C PHE A 372 12.33 -7.33 -8.25
N ASN A 373 13.49 -7.68 -8.82
CA ASN A 373 14.50 -6.71 -9.19
C ASN A 373 14.10 -5.90 -10.44
N THR A 374 14.97 -5.03 -10.92
CA THR A 374 14.73 -4.18 -12.11
C THR A 374 14.53 -4.98 -13.42
N GLU A 375 14.93 -6.25 -13.45
CA GLU A 375 14.78 -7.20 -14.57
C GLU A 375 13.56 -8.14 -14.38
N TYR A 376 12.74 -7.93 -13.34
CA TYR A 376 11.62 -8.80 -12.95
C TYR A 376 12.04 -10.21 -12.51
N LYS A 377 13.28 -10.42 -12.08
CA LYS A 377 13.74 -11.64 -11.44
C LYS A 377 13.37 -11.61 -9.96
N ALA A 378 12.90 -12.73 -9.43
CA ALA A 378 12.57 -12.88 -8.02
C ALA A 378 13.79 -12.66 -7.12
N LYS A 379 13.61 -11.92 -6.01
CA LYS A 379 14.63 -11.62 -5.01
C LYS A 379 14.47 -12.52 -3.77
N TRP A 380 15.37 -12.40 -2.79
CA TRP A 380 15.17 -12.97 -1.46
C TRP A 380 13.86 -12.51 -0.81
N ALA A 381 13.43 -11.28 -1.10
CA ALA A 381 12.12 -10.74 -0.68
C ALA A 381 10.95 -11.61 -1.17
N TYR A 382 10.97 -12.01 -2.45
CA TYR A 382 9.99 -12.94 -3.04
C TYR A 382 10.02 -14.30 -2.33
N ARG A 383 11.22 -14.85 -2.11
CA ARG A 383 11.38 -16.13 -1.44
C ARG A 383 10.82 -16.09 -0.01
N GLY A 384 11.18 -15.10 0.79
CA GLY A 384 10.65 -14.94 2.15
C GLY A 384 9.13 -14.82 2.17
N PHE A 385 8.55 -14.09 1.22
CA PHE A 385 7.11 -13.95 1.09
C PHE A 385 6.40 -15.30 0.83
N ILE A 386 6.89 -16.08 -0.13
CA ILE A 386 6.35 -17.42 -0.44
C ILE A 386 6.54 -18.40 0.72
N GLU A 387 7.73 -18.44 1.33
CA GLU A 387 8.02 -19.34 2.44
C GLU A 387 7.06 -19.13 3.62
N ALA A 388 6.67 -17.89 3.91
CA ALA A 388 5.66 -17.61 4.94
C ALA A 388 4.31 -18.28 4.61
N GLY A 389 3.87 -18.27 3.36
CA GLY A 389 2.64 -18.94 2.91
C GLY A 389 2.76 -20.47 2.98
N LEU A 390 3.86 -21.02 2.50
CA LEU A 390 4.12 -22.47 2.49
C LEU A 390 4.29 -23.06 3.90
N GLY A 391 4.90 -22.36 4.82
CA GLY A 391 5.12 -22.80 6.20
C GLY A 391 3.82 -23.12 6.95
N ARG A 392 2.67 -22.58 6.50
CA ARG A 392 1.35 -22.92 7.07
C ARG A 392 0.66 -24.07 6.37
N ASN A 393 0.81 -24.17 5.06
CA ASN A 393 0.09 -25.15 4.24
C ASN A 393 0.82 -26.49 4.17
N ASN A 394 2.09 -26.54 4.44
CA ASN A 394 2.90 -27.75 4.39
C ASN A 394 3.57 -28.01 5.75
N LYS A 395 3.16 -29.10 6.41
CA LYS A 395 3.92 -29.70 7.54
C LYS A 395 5.24 -30.32 7.05
N LEU A 396 5.99 -29.62 6.20
CA LEU A 396 7.21 -30.11 5.57
C LEU A 396 8.50 -29.52 6.21
N PHE A 397 8.37 -29.06 7.43
CA PHE A 397 9.54 -28.75 8.27
C PHE A 397 9.31 -29.28 9.68
#